data_646e65e42aaf6b8b1c030ea70908705e
#
_entry.id   646e65e42aaf6b8b1c030ea70908705e
#
_cell.length_a   1.000
_cell.length_b   1.000
_cell.length_c   1.000
_cell.angle_alpha   90.00
_cell.angle_beta   90.00
_cell.angle_gamma   90.00
#
_symmetry.space_group_name_H-M   'P 1'
#
loop_
_entity.id
_entity.type
_entity.pdbx_description
1 polymer ?
#
loop_
_entity_poly.entity_id
_entity_poly.type
_entity_poly.pdbx_seq_one_letter_code
_entity_poly.pdbx_strand_id
1 'polypeptide(L)'
;MNAPDGLPRIVIVDHYDSYTRNLIPLIASCFDPPPDPELLARRVTVIPHTLPVLSPLAFRERLLTHVDALILSPGPGTSDNEVDFGQAAALLQSPELEHIPILGVCLGHQGIATTAGAKIVQLAAPFHGRTRELIMDSNSLSENGQKSIVSGIAEGTAVICYNSLCVDESTLPSTLRVVARSRLSPNETMVQAIEHTKRPLYGVQFHPESIETNGGTLVMQNFLHNVAHFWARHDQARVEAWKDAMHTCLPPDIVALGSACLALGKQIHVPRRRWRVFEKALTSCTSLPDKLAYDAPALFEKLFRRDEPGAVWLDSANPRDPQSHVSIQSRATCIMTYDMDGVLRVHQPNVVRRIDMHPHQTLWDWMEDAQRTMQAQVHPMSPNAHTQFRTGFVGYWGYELKDESLGLAPLSSKRYEPHSGTGFDRTKLPAAQWAFCDHALCLDHATNTWMAYALVDEGGDTCGPLAELETHGVLLGMPAAEAEAWLTQAQRAVDSLQRMADVPPASLKVHTVDDAGVYKDRIEACRRYI
;
A
#
# COMPACT_ATOMS: atom_id res chain seq x y z
N MET A 1 -22.96 3.16 -12.28
CA MET A 1 -23.08 1.91 -13.09
C MET A 1 -22.56 0.81 -12.23
N ASN A 2 -23.33 -0.25 -12.00
CA ASN A 2 -22.97 -1.26 -11.01
C ASN A 2 -21.99 -2.27 -11.59
N ALA A 3 -21.07 -2.75 -10.76
CA ALA A 3 -20.28 -3.95 -11.01
C ALA A 3 -21.19 -5.14 -11.35
N PRO A 4 -20.66 -6.23 -11.92
CA PRO A 4 -21.45 -7.44 -12.19
C PRO A 4 -22.09 -7.99 -10.90
N ASP A 5 -23.18 -8.75 -11.02
CA ASP A 5 -23.94 -9.34 -9.90
C ASP A 5 -23.16 -10.43 -9.12
N GLY A 6 -21.85 -10.37 -9.11
CA GLY A 6 -20.97 -11.27 -8.37
C GLY A 6 -19.51 -11.01 -8.68
N LEU A 7 -18.62 -11.34 -7.74
CA LEU A 7 -17.18 -11.14 -7.87
C LEU A 7 -16.58 -12.24 -8.78
N PRO A 8 -15.93 -11.91 -9.91
CA PRO A 8 -15.19 -12.88 -10.71
C PRO A 8 -13.94 -13.40 -9.98
N ARG A 9 -13.40 -14.52 -10.45
CA ARG A 9 -12.13 -15.09 -9.96
C ARG A 9 -10.98 -14.42 -10.71
N ILE A 10 -10.17 -13.64 -9.98
CA ILE A 10 -9.12 -12.79 -10.56
C ILE A 10 -7.76 -13.22 -10.03
N VAL A 11 -6.80 -13.38 -10.95
CA VAL A 11 -5.39 -13.53 -10.61
C VAL A 11 -4.66 -12.24 -10.99
N ILE A 12 -3.97 -11.65 -10.02
CA ILE A 12 -3.07 -10.52 -10.22
C ILE A 12 -1.65 -11.08 -10.34
N VAL A 13 -1.00 -10.87 -11.47
CA VAL A 13 0.41 -11.22 -11.68
C VAL A 13 1.24 -10.04 -11.20
N ASP A 14 1.99 -10.25 -10.12
CA ASP A 14 2.75 -9.22 -9.44
C ASP A 14 4.16 -9.08 -9.99
N HIS A 15 4.50 -7.89 -10.45
CA HIS A 15 5.84 -7.52 -10.91
C HIS A 15 6.63 -6.78 -9.81
N TYR A 16 6.35 -7.10 -8.54
CA TYR A 16 7.02 -6.54 -7.35
C TYR A 16 6.88 -5.02 -7.19
N ASP A 17 5.70 -4.51 -7.51
CA ASP A 17 5.37 -3.11 -7.23
C ASP A 17 4.73 -2.95 -5.85
N SER A 18 5.11 -1.90 -5.13
CA SER A 18 4.57 -1.59 -3.80
C SER A 18 3.06 -1.28 -3.80
N TYR A 19 2.49 -0.90 -4.95
CA TYR A 19 1.06 -0.59 -5.11
C TYR A 19 0.22 -1.76 -5.64
N THR A 20 0.82 -2.89 -6.04
CA THR A 20 0.09 -4.05 -6.60
C THR A 20 -1.09 -4.46 -5.71
N ARG A 21 -0.89 -4.50 -4.39
CA ARG A 21 -1.94 -4.94 -3.46
C ARG A 21 -3.09 -3.94 -3.33
N ASN A 22 -2.91 -2.68 -3.71
CA ASN A 22 -3.99 -1.68 -3.75
C ASN A 22 -5.02 -1.97 -4.84
N LEU A 23 -4.71 -2.84 -5.81
CA LEU A 23 -5.68 -3.33 -6.77
C LEU A 23 -6.80 -4.14 -6.11
N ILE A 24 -6.53 -4.83 -4.99
CA ILE A 24 -7.53 -5.63 -4.27
C ILE A 24 -8.64 -4.75 -3.66
N PRO A 25 -8.35 -3.74 -2.82
CA PRO A 25 -9.38 -2.83 -2.34
C PRO A 25 -10.03 -2.02 -3.46
N LEU A 26 -9.33 -1.70 -4.55
CA LEU A 26 -9.93 -1.06 -5.72
C LEU A 26 -10.99 -1.97 -6.36
N ILE A 27 -10.70 -3.27 -6.55
CA ILE A 27 -11.67 -4.26 -7.01
C ILE A 27 -12.87 -4.31 -6.06
N ALA A 28 -12.64 -4.41 -4.75
CA ALA A 28 -13.70 -4.48 -3.76
C ALA A 28 -14.60 -3.23 -3.76
N SER A 29 -14.03 -2.05 -3.96
CA SER A 29 -14.75 -0.77 -4.00
C SER A 29 -15.70 -0.62 -5.20
N CYS A 30 -15.57 -1.49 -6.21
CA CYS A 30 -16.46 -1.51 -7.36
C CYS A 30 -17.84 -2.11 -7.07
N PHE A 31 -18.01 -2.79 -5.94
CA PHE A 31 -19.25 -3.48 -5.54
C PHE A 31 -19.95 -2.70 -4.42
N ASP A 32 -21.29 -2.76 -4.42
CA ASP A 32 -22.11 -2.15 -3.38
C ASP A 32 -23.22 -3.13 -2.96
N PRO A 33 -23.14 -3.70 -1.73
CA PRO A 33 -22.04 -3.55 -0.76
C PRO A 33 -20.73 -4.21 -1.22
N PRO A 34 -19.58 -3.81 -0.67
CA PRO A 34 -18.31 -4.48 -0.94
C PRO A 34 -18.36 -5.97 -0.57
N PRO A 35 -17.64 -6.85 -1.30
CA PRO A 35 -17.57 -8.26 -0.99
C PRO A 35 -17.05 -8.51 0.42
N ASP A 36 -17.54 -9.57 1.04
CA ASP A 36 -16.97 -10.06 2.29
C ASP A 36 -15.46 -10.34 2.14
N PRO A 37 -14.60 -9.96 3.11
CA PRO A 37 -13.16 -10.14 3.03
C PRO A 37 -12.73 -11.60 2.78
N GLU A 38 -13.44 -12.59 3.33
CA GLU A 38 -13.15 -14.00 3.10
C GLU A 38 -13.46 -14.40 1.65
N LEU A 39 -14.60 -13.96 1.11
CA LEU A 39 -14.94 -14.16 -0.30
C LEU A 39 -13.93 -13.50 -1.22
N LEU A 40 -13.51 -12.26 -0.90
CA LEU A 40 -12.50 -11.53 -1.67
C LEU A 40 -11.18 -12.31 -1.70
N ALA A 41 -10.68 -12.79 -0.55
CA ALA A 41 -9.46 -13.58 -0.46
C ALA A 41 -9.53 -14.93 -1.20
N ARG A 42 -10.73 -15.51 -1.35
CA ARG A 42 -10.95 -16.76 -2.10
C ARG A 42 -11.09 -16.58 -3.60
N ARG A 43 -11.35 -15.36 -4.07
CA ARG A 43 -11.59 -15.06 -5.48
C ARG A 43 -10.55 -14.15 -6.12
N VAL A 44 -9.78 -13.43 -5.33
CA VAL A 44 -8.70 -12.57 -5.81
C VAL A 44 -7.40 -13.00 -5.16
N THR A 45 -6.41 -13.39 -5.97
CA THR A 45 -5.08 -13.76 -5.49
C THR A 45 -3.99 -13.03 -6.27
N VAL A 46 -2.84 -12.81 -5.60
CA VAL A 46 -1.66 -12.14 -6.18
C VAL A 46 -0.56 -13.18 -6.31
N ILE A 47 -0.06 -13.40 -7.52
CA ILE A 47 0.98 -14.39 -7.83
C ILE A 47 2.21 -13.68 -8.40
N PRO A 48 3.42 -13.83 -7.83
CA PRO A 48 4.63 -13.25 -8.40
C PRO A 48 4.91 -13.72 -9.82
N HIS A 49 5.31 -12.81 -10.70
CA HIS A 49 5.63 -13.12 -12.10
C HIS A 49 6.82 -14.07 -12.27
N THR A 50 7.68 -14.18 -11.24
CA THR A 50 8.86 -15.04 -11.23
C THR A 50 8.57 -16.51 -10.90
N LEU A 51 7.33 -16.86 -10.55
CA LEU A 51 7.01 -18.26 -10.24
C LEU A 51 7.11 -19.14 -11.49
N PRO A 52 7.93 -20.20 -11.46
CA PRO A 52 8.11 -21.13 -12.58
C PRO A 52 6.81 -21.80 -13.04
N VAL A 53 5.83 -21.89 -12.15
CA VAL A 53 4.52 -22.51 -12.42
C VAL A 53 3.67 -21.77 -13.47
N LEU A 54 4.01 -20.51 -13.80
CA LEU A 54 3.32 -19.77 -14.87
C LEU A 54 3.69 -20.26 -16.27
N SER A 55 4.82 -20.94 -16.45
CA SER A 55 5.26 -21.46 -17.73
C SER A 55 4.72 -22.83 -18.13
N PRO A 56 4.43 -23.81 -17.26
CA PRO A 56 3.92 -25.09 -17.66
C PRO A 56 2.53 -25.00 -18.33
N LEU A 57 2.36 -25.69 -19.44
CA LEU A 57 1.08 -25.75 -20.18
C LEU A 57 -0.09 -26.14 -19.28
N ALA A 58 0.09 -27.17 -18.45
CA ALA A 58 -0.95 -27.64 -17.52
C ALA A 58 -1.40 -26.56 -16.53
N PHE A 59 -0.50 -25.67 -16.10
CA PHE A 59 -0.87 -24.56 -15.23
C PHE A 59 -1.67 -23.49 -15.98
N ARG A 60 -1.29 -23.19 -17.22
CA ARG A 60 -2.04 -22.26 -18.09
C ARG A 60 -3.44 -22.78 -18.41
N GLU A 61 -3.59 -24.05 -18.75
CA GLU A 61 -4.89 -24.70 -18.95
C GLU A 61 -5.75 -24.65 -17.68
N ARG A 62 -5.12 -24.79 -16.51
CA ARG A 62 -5.81 -24.68 -15.22
C ARG A 62 -6.25 -23.25 -14.90
N LEU A 63 -5.45 -22.24 -15.26
CA LEU A 63 -5.88 -20.83 -15.19
C LEU A 63 -7.13 -20.61 -16.03
N LEU A 64 -7.16 -21.10 -17.27
CA LEU A 64 -8.33 -20.99 -18.15
C LEU A 64 -9.60 -21.56 -17.54
N THR A 65 -9.49 -22.69 -16.86
CA THR A 65 -10.65 -23.37 -16.28
C THR A 65 -11.18 -22.65 -15.04
N HIS A 66 -10.32 -22.05 -14.24
CA HIS A 66 -10.67 -21.56 -12.92
C HIS A 66 -10.54 -20.05 -12.71
N VAL A 67 -9.98 -19.32 -13.66
CA VAL A 67 -9.75 -17.87 -13.57
C VAL A 67 -10.61 -17.15 -14.59
N ASP A 68 -11.27 -16.09 -14.19
CA ASP A 68 -12.18 -15.33 -15.04
C ASP A 68 -11.50 -14.10 -15.64
N ALA A 69 -10.46 -13.58 -15.00
CA ALA A 69 -9.66 -12.48 -15.51
C ALA A 69 -8.25 -12.46 -14.94
N LEU A 70 -7.32 -11.86 -15.67
CA LEU A 70 -5.96 -11.57 -15.22
C LEU A 70 -5.75 -10.06 -15.09
N ILE A 71 -4.95 -9.65 -14.11
CA ILE A 71 -4.43 -8.29 -14.02
C ILE A 71 -2.90 -8.39 -13.98
N LEU A 72 -2.23 -7.73 -14.92
CA LEU A 72 -0.77 -7.59 -14.92
C LEU A 72 -0.44 -6.29 -14.19
N SER A 73 0.23 -6.40 -13.05
CA SER A 73 0.46 -5.28 -12.14
C SER A 73 1.45 -4.25 -12.69
N PRO A 74 1.53 -3.08 -12.05
CA PRO A 74 2.72 -2.23 -12.15
C PRO A 74 3.98 -3.01 -11.77
N GLY A 75 5.15 -2.47 -12.11
CA GLY A 75 6.42 -3.05 -11.73
C GLY A 75 7.61 -2.15 -12.08
N PRO A 76 8.77 -2.39 -11.46
CA PRO A 76 10.02 -1.76 -11.85
C PRO A 76 10.56 -2.37 -13.16
N GLY A 77 11.52 -1.69 -13.78
CA GLY A 77 12.20 -2.17 -14.98
C GLY A 77 11.46 -1.87 -16.27
N THR A 78 11.58 -2.77 -17.24
CA THR A 78 11.03 -2.61 -18.58
C THR A 78 10.40 -3.90 -19.11
N SER A 79 9.31 -3.77 -19.85
CA SER A 79 8.62 -4.92 -20.44
C SER A 79 9.39 -5.63 -21.56
N ASP A 80 10.49 -5.04 -22.04
CA ASP A 80 11.38 -5.65 -23.02
C ASP A 80 12.42 -6.59 -22.36
N ASN A 81 12.52 -6.55 -21.04
CA ASN A 81 13.47 -7.38 -20.28
C ASN A 81 12.76 -8.62 -19.74
N GLU A 82 13.29 -9.80 -20.08
CA GLU A 82 12.75 -11.08 -19.62
C GLU A 82 12.79 -11.22 -18.07
N VAL A 83 13.74 -10.60 -17.40
CA VAL A 83 13.84 -10.65 -15.92
C VAL A 83 12.72 -9.82 -15.28
N ASP A 84 12.36 -8.68 -15.89
CA ASP A 84 11.39 -7.75 -15.34
C ASP A 84 9.93 -8.15 -15.66
N PHE A 85 9.71 -8.75 -16.84
CA PHE A 85 8.36 -9.05 -17.34
C PHE A 85 8.13 -10.52 -17.76
N GLY A 86 9.17 -11.27 -18.03
CA GLY A 86 9.30 -12.63 -18.56
C GLY A 86 8.06 -13.53 -18.56
N GLN A 87 7.66 -14.04 -17.38
CA GLN A 87 6.53 -14.98 -17.29
C GLN A 87 5.20 -14.36 -17.76
N ALA A 88 4.99 -13.07 -17.54
CA ALA A 88 3.78 -12.37 -18.02
C ALA A 88 3.76 -12.27 -19.55
N ALA A 89 4.92 -12.10 -20.21
CA ALA A 89 5.01 -12.17 -21.67
C ALA A 89 4.58 -13.55 -22.20
N ALA A 90 5.00 -14.62 -21.55
CA ALA A 90 4.61 -15.98 -21.90
C ALA A 90 3.09 -16.21 -21.74
N LEU A 91 2.45 -15.60 -20.73
CA LEU A 91 0.99 -15.62 -20.58
C LEU A 91 0.29 -14.89 -21.73
N LEU A 92 0.76 -13.70 -22.10
CA LEU A 92 0.17 -12.89 -23.18
C LEU A 92 0.30 -13.56 -24.56
N GLN A 93 1.36 -14.33 -24.79
CA GLN A 93 1.62 -15.06 -26.04
C GLN A 93 0.97 -16.44 -26.06
N SER A 94 0.41 -16.91 -24.95
CA SER A 94 -0.18 -18.23 -24.86
C SER A 94 -1.51 -18.29 -25.66
N PRO A 95 -1.63 -19.16 -26.67
CA PRO A 95 -2.89 -19.33 -27.39
C PRO A 95 -4.05 -19.74 -26.49
N GLU A 96 -3.75 -20.51 -25.43
CA GLU A 96 -4.75 -20.98 -24.48
C GLU A 96 -5.36 -19.82 -23.70
N LEU A 97 -4.61 -18.74 -23.46
CA LEU A 97 -5.07 -17.55 -22.72
C LEU A 97 -5.57 -16.43 -23.65
N GLU A 98 -5.66 -16.67 -24.96
CA GLU A 98 -6.13 -15.67 -25.94
C GLU A 98 -7.53 -15.14 -25.64
N HIS A 99 -8.34 -15.93 -24.98
CA HIS A 99 -9.74 -15.65 -24.66
C HIS A 99 -9.99 -15.27 -23.19
N ILE A 100 -8.96 -15.06 -22.35
CA ILE A 100 -9.15 -14.53 -21.01
C ILE A 100 -9.07 -12.99 -21.02
N PRO A 101 -10.01 -12.28 -20.36
CA PRO A 101 -9.89 -10.83 -20.17
C PRO A 101 -8.65 -10.47 -19.34
N ILE A 102 -7.83 -9.54 -19.84
CA ILE A 102 -6.58 -9.10 -19.21
C ILE A 102 -6.54 -7.57 -19.11
N LEU A 103 -6.23 -7.05 -17.92
CA LEU A 103 -5.91 -5.65 -17.69
C LEU A 103 -4.43 -5.51 -17.36
N GLY A 104 -3.68 -4.70 -18.10
CA GLY A 104 -2.32 -4.30 -17.76
C GLY A 104 -2.28 -2.92 -17.13
N VAL A 105 -1.57 -2.77 -16.03
CA VAL A 105 -1.35 -1.49 -15.33
C VAL A 105 0.12 -1.14 -15.39
N CYS A 106 0.46 0.05 -15.85
CA CYS A 106 1.80 0.60 -15.95
C CYS A 106 2.76 -0.36 -16.70
N LEU A 107 3.61 -1.13 -16.02
CA LEU A 107 4.45 -2.15 -16.65
C LEU A 107 3.61 -3.20 -17.39
N GLY A 108 2.49 -3.63 -16.83
CA GLY A 108 1.56 -4.55 -17.49
C GLY A 108 0.96 -3.98 -18.78
N HIS A 109 0.66 -2.68 -18.83
CA HIS A 109 0.24 -1.98 -20.04
C HIS A 109 1.34 -1.98 -21.11
N GLN A 110 2.58 -1.65 -20.70
CA GLN A 110 3.74 -1.69 -21.58
C GLN A 110 3.98 -3.11 -22.10
N GLY A 111 3.82 -4.14 -21.25
CA GLY A 111 3.95 -5.54 -21.63
C GLY A 111 2.91 -6.00 -22.65
N ILE A 112 1.68 -5.54 -22.56
CA ILE A 112 0.67 -5.79 -23.61
C ILE A 112 1.12 -5.19 -24.95
N ALA A 113 1.64 -3.96 -24.93
CA ALA A 113 2.10 -3.28 -26.13
C ALA A 113 3.34 -3.96 -26.74
N THR A 114 4.36 -4.29 -25.94
CA THR A 114 5.59 -4.95 -26.41
C THR A 114 5.32 -6.34 -26.94
N THR A 115 4.48 -7.12 -26.28
CA THR A 115 4.09 -8.46 -26.75
C THR A 115 3.34 -8.41 -28.09
N ALA A 116 2.64 -7.31 -28.37
CA ALA A 116 2.02 -7.06 -29.68
C ALA A 116 2.99 -6.49 -30.72
N GLY A 117 4.25 -6.20 -30.36
CA GLY A 117 5.30 -5.72 -31.26
C GLY A 117 5.59 -4.21 -31.20
N ALA A 118 4.98 -3.48 -30.29
CA ALA A 118 5.32 -2.07 -30.05
C ALA A 118 6.66 -1.92 -29.30
N LYS A 119 7.26 -0.75 -29.39
CA LYS A 119 8.50 -0.40 -28.69
C LYS A 119 8.21 0.44 -27.46
N ILE A 120 9.09 0.33 -26.48
CA ILE A 120 9.13 1.20 -25.31
C ILE A 120 10.22 2.24 -25.51
N VAL A 121 9.93 3.48 -25.14
CA VAL A 121 10.86 4.60 -25.22
C VAL A 121 11.00 5.28 -23.87
N GLN A 122 12.19 5.81 -23.62
CA GLN A 122 12.47 6.57 -22.43
C GLN A 122 11.95 8.01 -22.58
N LEU A 123 11.25 8.49 -21.56
CA LEU A 123 10.81 9.87 -21.49
C LEU A 123 11.98 10.80 -21.21
N ALA A 124 11.97 11.99 -21.80
CA ALA A 124 13.00 13.02 -21.58
C ALA A 124 13.12 13.45 -20.10
N ALA A 125 12.04 13.33 -19.35
CA ALA A 125 12.02 13.50 -17.90
C ALA A 125 11.07 12.48 -17.27
N PRO A 126 11.47 11.83 -16.16
CA PRO A 126 10.62 10.85 -15.49
C PRO A 126 9.42 11.52 -14.81
N PHE A 127 8.30 10.79 -14.78
CA PHE A 127 7.09 11.18 -14.07
C PHE A 127 6.89 10.26 -12.88
N HIS A 128 7.42 10.66 -11.72
CA HIS A 128 7.23 9.93 -10.48
C HIS A 128 6.34 10.75 -9.54
N GLY A 129 5.14 10.23 -9.24
CA GLY A 129 4.18 10.89 -8.36
C GLY A 129 3.63 12.21 -8.95
N ARG A 130 3.47 12.30 -10.26
CA ARG A 130 2.93 13.48 -10.93
C ARG A 130 1.61 13.18 -11.60
N THR A 131 0.67 14.09 -11.44
CA THR A 131 -0.62 14.02 -12.11
C THR A 131 -0.53 14.43 -13.57
N ARG A 132 -1.34 13.77 -14.41
CA ARG A 132 -1.53 14.05 -15.83
C ARG A 132 -3.01 14.14 -16.14
N GLU A 133 -3.37 15.07 -17.00
CA GLU A 133 -4.74 15.19 -17.50
C GLU A 133 -4.92 14.29 -18.71
N LEU A 134 -5.99 13.48 -18.68
CA LEU A 134 -6.32 12.59 -19.78
C LEU A 134 -6.93 13.36 -20.95
N ILE A 135 -6.47 13.02 -22.14
CA ILE A 135 -7.03 13.43 -23.44
C ILE A 135 -7.69 12.17 -24.03
N MET A 136 -9.00 12.22 -24.17
CA MET A 136 -9.76 11.07 -24.66
C MET A 136 -9.71 10.99 -26.19
N ASP A 137 -9.59 9.77 -26.72
CA ASP A 137 -9.77 9.54 -28.14
C ASP A 137 -11.26 9.48 -28.48
N SER A 138 -11.68 10.28 -29.46
CA SER A 138 -13.09 10.36 -29.88
C SER A 138 -13.65 9.04 -30.45
N ASN A 139 -12.77 8.09 -30.81
CA ASN A 139 -13.12 6.78 -31.33
C ASN A 139 -13.28 5.71 -30.24
N SER A 140 -13.32 6.08 -28.96
CA SER A 140 -13.47 5.15 -27.83
C SER A 140 -14.90 4.59 -27.68
N LEU A 141 -15.65 4.46 -28.75
CA LEU A 141 -17.02 3.94 -28.73
C LEU A 141 -17.03 2.45 -28.41
N SER A 142 -17.92 2.06 -27.52
CA SER A 142 -18.16 0.66 -27.19
C SER A 142 -18.85 -0.04 -28.37
N GLU A 143 -18.20 -1.04 -28.90
CA GLU A 143 -18.79 -1.91 -29.91
C GLU A 143 -19.37 -3.17 -29.25
N ASN A 144 -20.53 -3.61 -29.72
CA ASN A 144 -21.15 -4.88 -29.31
C ASN A 144 -21.41 -5.06 -27.79
N GLY A 145 -21.65 -3.97 -27.03
CA GLY A 145 -21.91 -4.02 -25.59
C GLY A 145 -20.66 -4.04 -24.70
N GLN A 146 -19.47 -4.08 -25.28
CA GLN A 146 -18.20 -3.88 -24.60
C GLN A 146 -17.97 -2.40 -24.33
N LYS A 147 -17.50 -2.04 -23.16
CA LYS A 147 -17.15 -0.64 -22.81
C LYS A 147 -15.69 -0.36 -23.08
N SER A 148 -15.36 0.84 -23.52
CA SER A 148 -13.98 1.28 -23.44
C SER A 148 -13.52 1.28 -21.98
N ILE A 149 -12.25 0.91 -21.76
CA ILE A 149 -11.67 0.88 -20.40
C ILE A 149 -11.74 2.26 -19.72
N VAL A 150 -11.76 3.34 -20.49
CA VAL A 150 -11.88 4.73 -20.03
C VAL A 150 -13.30 5.28 -20.15
N SER A 151 -14.31 4.44 -20.41
CA SER A 151 -15.70 4.88 -20.56
C SER A 151 -16.21 5.58 -19.29
N GLY A 152 -16.85 6.74 -19.47
CA GLY A 152 -17.39 7.55 -18.36
C GLY A 152 -16.37 8.42 -17.64
N ILE A 153 -15.09 8.35 -18.00
CA ILE A 153 -14.06 9.27 -17.52
C ILE A 153 -14.12 10.54 -18.37
N ALA A 154 -14.15 11.69 -17.70
CA ALA A 154 -14.24 12.99 -18.38
C ALA A 154 -12.89 13.39 -19.00
N GLU A 155 -12.93 14.13 -20.11
CA GLU A 155 -11.77 14.85 -20.65
C GLU A 155 -11.14 15.73 -19.55
N GLY A 156 -9.80 15.75 -19.46
CA GLY A 156 -9.08 16.51 -18.45
C GLY A 156 -9.03 15.87 -17.05
N THR A 157 -9.55 14.63 -16.88
CA THR A 157 -9.44 13.94 -15.60
C THR A 157 -7.97 13.72 -15.22
N ALA A 158 -7.61 14.11 -13.99
CA ALA A 158 -6.26 13.96 -13.46
C ALA A 158 -6.01 12.51 -13.01
N VAL A 159 -4.92 11.92 -13.52
CA VAL A 159 -4.44 10.58 -13.17
C VAL A 159 -2.98 10.64 -12.75
N ILE A 160 -2.57 9.78 -11.83
CA ILE A 160 -1.19 9.74 -11.34
C ILE A 160 -0.32 8.81 -12.17
N CYS A 161 0.91 9.25 -12.47
CA CYS A 161 1.90 8.48 -13.21
C CYS A 161 3.19 8.30 -12.39
N TYR A 162 3.80 7.11 -12.49
CA TYR A 162 5.06 6.76 -11.84
C TYR A 162 6.05 6.13 -12.84
N ASN A 163 6.12 6.66 -14.07
CA ASN A 163 6.88 6.05 -15.15
C ASN A 163 7.99 6.95 -15.69
N SER A 164 9.10 6.34 -16.08
CA SER A 164 10.18 6.92 -16.90
C SER A 164 10.19 6.37 -18.33
N LEU A 165 9.39 5.34 -18.58
CA LEU A 165 9.22 4.65 -19.87
C LEU A 165 7.78 4.76 -20.34
N CYS A 166 7.56 4.80 -21.65
CA CYS A 166 6.23 4.76 -22.22
C CYS A 166 6.22 4.03 -23.58
N VAL A 167 5.04 3.67 -24.04
CA VAL A 167 4.84 3.05 -25.36
C VAL A 167 5.10 4.10 -26.44
N ASP A 168 5.94 3.75 -27.43
CA ASP A 168 6.10 4.53 -28.67
C ASP A 168 4.87 4.31 -29.57
N GLU A 169 3.99 5.29 -29.57
CA GLU A 169 2.73 5.25 -30.32
C GLU A 169 2.94 4.97 -31.81
N SER A 170 4.05 5.45 -32.40
CA SER A 170 4.35 5.28 -33.83
C SER A 170 4.62 3.81 -34.20
N THR A 171 4.91 2.96 -33.22
CA THR A 171 5.21 1.53 -33.41
C THR A 171 4.03 0.63 -33.06
N LEU A 172 2.90 1.19 -32.59
CA LEU A 172 1.73 0.39 -32.21
C LEU A 172 1.17 -0.34 -33.43
N PRO A 173 0.96 -1.67 -33.34
CA PRO A 173 0.33 -2.43 -34.40
C PRO A 173 -1.17 -2.09 -34.48
N SER A 174 -1.78 -2.30 -35.68
CA SER A 174 -3.21 -2.05 -35.92
C SER A 174 -4.15 -2.91 -35.06
N THR A 175 -3.61 -3.92 -34.34
CA THR A 175 -4.36 -4.75 -33.38
C THR A 175 -4.59 -4.04 -32.07
N LEU A 176 -3.84 -2.98 -31.77
CA LEU A 176 -4.01 -2.14 -30.59
C LEU A 176 -4.48 -0.75 -31.00
N ARG A 177 -5.45 -0.22 -30.28
CA ARG A 177 -5.91 1.16 -30.44
C ARG A 177 -5.63 1.96 -29.16
N VAL A 178 -5.23 3.20 -29.32
CA VAL A 178 -5.11 4.16 -28.22
C VAL A 178 -6.49 4.73 -27.92
N VAL A 179 -6.90 4.73 -26.65
CA VAL A 179 -8.19 5.27 -26.22
C VAL A 179 -8.05 6.47 -25.27
N ALA A 180 -6.85 6.68 -24.73
CA ALA A 180 -6.52 7.90 -23.98
C ALA A 180 -5.04 8.24 -24.09
N ARG A 181 -4.75 9.54 -24.05
CA ARG A 181 -3.40 10.11 -24.04
C ARG A 181 -3.27 11.14 -22.90
N SER A 182 -2.07 11.62 -22.68
CA SER A 182 -1.81 12.83 -21.91
C SER A 182 -0.77 13.70 -22.62
N ARG A 183 -0.76 14.99 -22.34
CA ARG A 183 0.18 15.93 -22.97
C ARG A 183 1.55 15.88 -22.28
N LEU A 184 2.61 15.65 -23.03
CA LEU A 184 4.00 15.76 -22.57
C LEU A 184 4.54 17.18 -22.79
N SER A 185 4.32 17.70 -23.99
CA SER A 185 4.67 19.07 -24.43
C SER A 185 3.57 19.61 -25.34
N PRO A 186 3.61 20.86 -25.81
CA PRO A 186 2.59 21.37 -26.73
C PRO A 186 2.35 20.51 -27.98
N ASN A 187 3.37 19.79 -28.45
CA ASN A 187 3.33 19.00 -29.68
C ASN A 187 3.53 17.50 -29.46
N GLU A 188 3.63 17.05 -28.20
CA GLU A 188 3.89 15.64 -27.87
C GLU A 188 2.86 15.10 -26.89
N THR A 189 2.43 13.90 -27.13
CA THR A 189 1.53 13.16 -26.24
C THR A 189 2.13 11.82 -25.83
N MET A 190 1.70 11.31 -24.70
CA MET A 190 2.02 9.98 -24.20
C MET A 190 0.76 9.14 -24.17
N VAL A 191 0.86 7.90 -24.62
CA VAL A 191 -0.21 6.90 -24.54
C VAL A 191 -0.52 6.62 -23.08
N GLN A 192 -1.79 6.77 -22.70
CA GLN A 192 -2.28 6.52 -21.34
C GLN A 192 -3.18 5.30 -21.24
N ALA A 193 -3.85 4.95 -22.32
CA ALA A 193 -4.66 3.73 -22.36
C ALA A 193 -4.72 3.13 -23.75
N ILE A 194 -4.66 1.80 -23.82
CA ILE A 194 -4.77 1.00 -25.03
C ILE A 194 -5.81 -0.11 -24.87
N GLU A 195 -6.36 -0.55 -25.99
CA GLU A 195 -7.27 -1.68 -26.07
C GLU A 195 -6.93 -2.51 -27.31
N HIS A 196 -7.05 -3.82 -27.20
CA HIS A 196 -6.91 -4.69 -28.36
C HIS A 196 -8.22 -4.74 -29.15
N THR A 197 -8.14 -4.69 -30.48
CA THR A 197 -9.30 -4.57 -31.38
C THR A 197 -10.19 -5.83 -31.43
N LYS A 198 -9.68 -6.99 -31.02
CA LYS A 198 -10.41 -8.28 -31.09
C LYS A 198 -10.38 -9.06 -29.78
N ARG A 199 -9.24 -9.04 -29.06
CA ARG A 199 -9.05 -9.77 -27.80
C ARG A 199 -9.52 -8.91 -26.63
N PRO A 200 -9.95 -9.49 -25.50
CA PRO A 200 -10.33 -8.73 -24.32
C PRO A 200 -9.10 -8.26 -23.52
N LEU A 201 -8.20 -7.51 -24.20
CA LEU A 201 -6.98 -6.96 -23.60
C LEU A 201 -7.09 -5.45 -23.48
N TYR A 202 -6.79 -4.95 -22.30
CA TYR A 202 -6.87 -3.55 -21.91
C TYR A 202 -5.59 -3.14 -21.17
N GLY A 203 -5.13 -1.92 -21.36
CA GLY A 203 -3.96 -1.44 -20.66
C GLY A 203 -4.08 0.04 -20.30
N VAL A 204 -3.64 0.41 -19.09
CA VAL A 204 -3.54 1.79 -18.62
C VAL A 204 -2.12 2.07 -18.12
N GLN A 205 -1.51 3.18 -18.56
CA GLN A 205 -0.16 3.58 -18.16
C GLN A 205 -0.14 4.19 -16.76
N PHE A 206 -1.21 4.87 -16.37
CA PHE A 206 -1.39 5.44 -15.05
C PHE A 206 -1.80 4.38 -14.02
N HIS A 207 -1.80 4.75 -12.75
CA HIS A 207 -2.11 3.87 -11.62
C HIS A 207 -3.55 4.07 -11.14
N PRO A 208 -4.52 3.24 -11.58
CA PRO A 208 -5.92 3.35 -11.15
C PRO A 208 -6.12 3.02 -9.66
N GLU A 209 -5.18 2.26 -9.06
CA GLU A 209 -5.20 1.85 -7.65
C GLU A 209 -4.70 2.95 -6.70
N SER A 210 -4.15 4.02 -7.25
CA SER A 210 -3.67 5.15 -6.44
C SER A 210 -4.83 6.07 -6.03
N ILE A 211 -4.81 6.52 -4.78
CA ILE A 211 -5.77 7.48 -4.24
C ILE A 211 -5.75 8.83 -4.99
N GLU A 212 -4.62 9.19 -5.59
CA GLU A 212 -4.44 10.43 -6.36
C GLU A 212 -4.96 10.31 -7.80
N THR A 213 -5.43 9.14 -8.22
CA THR A 213 -6.04 8.95 -9.55
C THR A 213 -7.54 9.16 -9.49
N ASN A 214 -8.00 10.25 -10.11
CA ASN A 214 -9.41 10.44 -10.32
C ASN A 214 -9.93 9.48 -11.42
N GLY A 215 -11.03 8.77 -11.14
CA GLY A 215 -11.61 7.82 -12.10
C GLY A 215 -11.00 6.41 -12.09
N GLY A 216 -10.08 6.09 -11.17
CA GLY A 216 -9.52 4.73 -11.04
C GLY A 216 -10.58 3.66 -10.83
N THR A 217 -11.59 3.94 -10.00
CA THR A 217 -12.75 3.04 -9.81
C THR A 217 -13.53 2.82 -11.10
N LEU A 218 -13.68 3.84 -11.97
CA LEU A 218 -14.36 3.68 -13.26
C LEU A 218 -13.60 2.77 -14.20
N VAL A 219 -12.26 2.87 -14.23
CA VAL A 219 -11.41 1.93 -15.01
C VAL A 219 -11.68 0.50 -14.56
N MET A 220 -11.62 0.23 -13.26
CA MET A 220 -11.85 -1.11 -12.73
C MET A 220 -13.29 -1.60 -12.97
N GLN A 221 -14.29 -0.74 -12.79
CA GLN A 221 -15.69 -1.05 -13.10
C GLN A 221 -15.90 -1.39 -14.57
N ASN A 222 -15.26 -0.65 -15.48
CA ASN A 222 -15.32 -0.95 -16.92
C ASN A 222 -14.66 -2.29 -17.25
N PHE A 223 -13.51 -2.57 -16.64
CA PHE A 223 -12.86 -3.86 -16.78
C PHE A 223 -13.74 -5.01 -16.28
N LEU A 224 -14.28 -4.93 -15.06
CA LEU A 224 -15.16 -5.95 -14.49
C LEU A 224 -16.45 -6.13 -15.32
N HIS A 225 -17.01 -5.04 -15.84
CA HIS A 225 -18.13 -5.11 -16.78
C HIS A 225 -17.76 -5.88 -18.04
N ASN A 226 -16.59 -5.61 -18.61
CA ASN A 226 -16.12 -6.30 -19.81
C ASN A 226 -15.81 -7.77 -19.56
N VAL A 227 -15.31 -8.12 -18.37
CA VAL A 227 -15.15 -9.52 -17.91
C VAL A 227 -16.51 -10.23 -17.91
N ALA A 228 -17.51 -9.62 -17.28
CA ALA A 228 -18.86 -10.20 -17.22
C ALA A 228 -19.50 -10.31 -18.60
N HIS A 229 -19.38 -9.26 -19.43
CA HIS A 229 -19.89 -9.26 -20.79
C HIS A 229 -19.23 -10.34 -21.65
N PHE A 230 -17.91 -10.51 -21.54
CA PHE A 230 -17.17 -11.54 -22.23
C PHE A 230 -17.70 -12.94 -21.87
N TRP A 231 -17.75 -13.28 -20.58
CA TRP A 231 -18.18 -14.60 -20.13
C TRP A 231 -19.67 -14.86 -20.36
N ALA A 232 -20.53 -13.84 -20.28
CA ALA A 232 -21.94 -13.99 -20.61
C ALA A 232 -22.17 -14.43 -22.07
N ARG A 233 -21.24 -14.13 -22.99
CA ARG A 233 -21.29 -14.56 -24.39
C ARG A 233 -20.63 -15.90 -24.66
N HIS A 234 -19.66 -16.32 -23.83
CA HIS A 234 -18.87 -17.54 -24.05
C HIS A 234 -19.25 -18.67 -23.08
N ASP A 235 -19.65 -18.33 -21.86
CA ASP A 235 -20.05 -19.27 -20.82
C ASP A 235 -20.96 -18.56 -19.79
N GLN A 236 -22.25 -18.46 -20.10
CA GLN A 236 -23.25 -17.82 -19.24
C GLN A 236 -23.34 -18.50 -17.86
N ALA A 237 -23.18 -19.82 -17.79
CA ALA A 237 -23.25 -20.57 -16.54
C ALA A 237 -22.12 -20.14 -15.58
N ARG A 238 -20.97 -19.77 -16.11
CA ARG A 238 -19.83 -19.25 -15.35
C ARG A 238 -20.16 -17.93 -14.65
N VAL A 239 -20.85 -17.03 -15.34
CA VAL A 239 -21.29 -15.74 -14.74
C VAL A 239 -22.34 -15.96 -13.66
N GLU A 240 -23.31 -16.86 -13.90
CA GLU A 240 -24.33 -17.19 -12.89
C GLU A 240 -23.70 -17.79 -11.63
N ALA A 241 -22.63 -18.58 -11.80
CA ALA A 241 -21.90 -19.17 -10.69
C ALA A 241 -21.19 -18.14 -9.80
N TRP A 242 -20.91 -16.92 -10.26
CA TRP A 242 -20.32 -15.87 -9.42
C TRP A 242 -21.26 -15.41 -8.29
N LYS A 243 -22.57 -15.60 -8.44
CA LYS A 243 -23.57 -15.29 -7.41
C LYS A 243 -23.50 -16.26 -6.24
N ASP A 244 -22.95 -17.46 -6.45
CA ASP A 244 -22.76 -18.45 -5.40
C ASP A 244 -21.39 -18.32 -4.73
N ALA A 245 -21.38 -17.66 -3.56
CA ALA A 245 -20.18 -17.40 -2.80
C ALA A 245 -19.43 -18.67 -2.35
N MET A 246 -20.13 -19.81 -2.21
CA MET A 246 -19.57 -21.02 -1.62
C MET A 246 -18.94 -21.99 -2.63
N HIS A 247 -19.40 -21.99 -3.88
CA HIS A 247 -19.05 -23.04 -4.84
C HIS A 247 -18.07 -22.61 -5.95
N THR A 248 -17.78 -21.32 -6.10
CA THR A 248 -16.95 -20.80 -7.20
C THR A 248 -15.74 -19.99 -6.72
N CYS A 249 -14.90 -20.62 -5.94
CA CYS A 249 -13.63 -20.01 -5.50
C CYS A 249 -12.48 -20.41 -6.44
N LEU A 250 -11.38 -19.67 -6.37
CA LEU A 250 -10.12 -20.13 -6.94
C LEU A 250 -9.69 -21.45 -6.28
N PRO A 251 -9.10 -22.39 -7.03
CA PRO A 251 -8.54 -23.61 -6.45
C PRO A 251 -7.57 -23.29 -5.31
N PRO A 252 -7.60 -24.06 -4.21
CA PRO A 252 -6.75 -23.80 -3.04
C PRO A 252 -5.25 -23.73 -3.36
N ASP A 253 -4.79 -24.47 -4.34
CA ASP A 253 -3.39 -24.45 -4.79
C ASP A 253 -3.06 -23.19 -5.60
N ILE A 254 -3.97 -22.62 -6.38
CA ILE A 254 -3.79 -21.31 -7.03
C ILE A 254 -3.76 -20.21 -5.97
N VAL A 255 -4.66 -20.26 -4.99
CA VAL A 255 -4.63 -19.35 -3.84
C VAL A 255 -3.34 -19.51 -3.05
N ALA A 256 -2.89 -20.74 -2.84
CA ALA A 256 -1.63 -21.04 -2.15
C ALA A 256 -0.39 -20.52 -2.88
N LEU A 257 -0.39 -20.42 -4.21
CA LEU A 257 0.70 -19.78 -4.96
C LEU A 257 0.81 -18.28 -4.64
N GLY A 258 -0.32 -17.60 -4.48
CA GLY A 258 -0.37 -16.22 -3.99
C GLY A 258 -0.05 -16.13 -2.49
N SER A 259 -0.36 -17.17 -1.75
CA SER A 259 -0.09 -17.29 -0.31
C SER A 259 1.28 -17.91 -0.01
N ALA A 260 1.92 -18.59 -0.96
CA ALA A 260 3.25 -19.19 -0.78
C ALA A 260 4.35 -18.13 -0.66
N CYS A 261 4.09 -16.91 -1.13
CA CYS A 261 4.84 -15.71 -0.72
C CYS A 261 4.38 -15.18 0.65
N LEU A 262 3.28 -15.72 1.20
CA LEU A 262 2.66 -15.27 2.45
C LEU A 262 2.61 -16.35 3.53
N ALA A 263 2.89 -17.60 3.20
CA ALA A 263 2.87 -18.67 4.20
C ALA A 263 3.60 -19.92 3.70
N LEU A 264 4.79 -20.14 4.15
CA LEU A 264 5.21 -21.49 4.51
C LEU A 264 4.26 -21.94 5.62
N GLY A 265 3.29 -22.75 5.25
CA GLY A 265 2.17 -23.28 5.97
C GLY A 265 2.19 -23.20 7.49
N LYS A 266 1.21 -22.53 8.03
CA LYS A 266 0.60 -22.95 9.31
C LYS A 266 -0.90 -22.79 9.17
N GLN A 267 -1.66 -23.85 9.49
CA GLN A 267 -3.09 -23.78 9.75
C GLN A 267 -3.32 -22.59 10.67
N ILE A 268 -4.06 -21.59 10.19
CA ILE A 268 -4.50 -20.49 11.03
C ILE A 268 -5.50 -21.08 12.02
N HIS A 269 -4.99 -21.51 13.14
CA HIS A 269 -5.80 -21.62 14.33
C HIS A 269 -6.21 -20.19 14.63
N VAL A 270 -7.49 -19.85 14.52
CA VAL A 270 -7.98 -18.51 14.91
C VAL A 270 -7.72 -18.42 16.42
N PRO A 271 -6.69 -17.68 16.86
CA PRO A 271 -6.37 -17.63 18.27
C PRO A 271 -7.49 -16.90 19.00
N ARG A 272 -7.71 -17.23 20.27
CA ARG A 272 -8.56 -16.41 21.12
C ARG A 272 -8.12 -14.96 21.01
N ARG A 273 -9.10 -14.05 20.81
CA ARG A 273 -8.82 -12.61 20.81
C ARG A 273 -8.14 -12.25 22.12
N ARG A 274 -6.94 -11.69 21.99
CA ARG A 274 -6.07 -11.41 23.12
C ARG A 274 -6.08 -9.95 23.52
N TRP A 275 -6.19 -9.06 22.53
CA TRP A 275 -6.07 -7.65 22.77
C TRP A 275 -7.40 -6.92 22.62
N ARG A 276 -7.62 -5.96 23.52
CA ARG A 276 -8.75 -5.03 23.43
C ARG A 276 -8.22 -3.61 23.46
N VAL A 277 -8.72 -2.75 22.60
CA VAL A 277 -8.44 -1.32 22.65
C VAL A 277 -9.47 -0.66 23.56
N PHE A 278 -8.99 -0.04 24.64
CA PHE A 278 -9.78 0.86 25.46
C PHE A 278 -9.69 2.25 24.84
N GLU A 279 -10.83 2.93 24.75
CA GLU A 279 -10.92 4.25 24.15
C GLU A 279 -11.74 5.20 25.01
N LYS A 280 -11.35 6.48 25.02
CA LYS A 280 -12.07 7.53 25.73
C LYS A 280 -11.98 8.84 24.97
N ALA A 281 -13.15 9.42 24.64
CA ALA A 281 -13.21 10.80 24.19
C ALA A 281 -12.93 11.74 25.36
N LEU A 282 -11.97 12.64 25.18
CA LEU A 282 -11.58 13.60 26.19
C LEU A 282 -12.38 14.89 25.99
N THR A 283 -13.18 15.23 26.99
CA THR A 283 -14.03 16.43 26.98
C THR A 283 -13.36 17.54 27.78
N SER A 284 -13.22 18.73 27.18
CA SER A 284 -12.79 19.90 27.93
C SER A 284 -13.96 20.49 28.73
N CYS A 285 -13.71 20.80 30.00
CA CYS A 285 -14.67 21.53 30.84
C CYS A 285 -14.85 22.99 30.44
N THR A 286 -14.07 23.49 29.46
CA THR A 286 -14.16 24.87 28.98
C THR A 286 -14.90 24.91 27.66
N SER A 287 -15.96 25.71 27.59
CA SER A 287 -16.90 25.89 26.46
C SER A 287 -16.32 26.56 25.18
N LEU A 288 -15.03 26.33 24.83
CA LEU A 288 -14.38 26.98 23.70
C LEU A 288 -13.74 25.90 22.78
N PRO A 289 -14.42 25.52 21.66
CA PRO A 289 -13.94 24.48 20.74
C PRO A 289 -12.59 24.81 20.06
N ASP A 290 -12.28 26.09 19.87
CA ASP A 290 -11.14 26.51 19.04
C ASP A 290 -9.75 26.43 19.73
N LYS A 291 -9.69 26.04 21.01
CA LYS A 291 -8.43 26.11 21.79
C LYS A 291 -7.73 24.78 22.05
N LEU A 292 -8.40 23.65 21.90
CA LEU A 292 -7.79 22.35 22.23
C LEU A 292 -6.65 21.95 21.30
N ALA A 293 -6.69 22.38 20.04
CA ALA A 293 -5.63 22.10 19.08
C ALA A 293 -4.33 22.84 19.43
N TYR A 294 -4.42 24.04 19.98
CA TYR A 294 -3.26 24.85 20.33
C TYR A 294 -2.51 24.35 21.58
N ASP A 295 -3.12 23.46 22.35
CA ASP A 295 -2.54 22.91 23.57
C ASP A 295 -1.84 21.54 23.36
N ALA A 296 -1.74 21.07 22.09
CA ALA A 296 -1.08 19.80 21.77
C ALA A 296 0.37 19.71 22.30
N PRO A 297 1.23 20.77 22.19
CA PRO A 297 2.56 20.75 22.78
C PRO A 297 2.56 20.62 24.30
N ALA A 298 1.62 21.28 24.99
CA ALA A 298 1.52 21.23 26.45
C ALA A 298 1.05 19.85 26.93
N LEU A 299 0.12 19.21 26.19
CA LEU A 299 -0.29 17.84 26.47
C LEU A 299 0.84 16.85 26.28
N PHE A 300 1.58 16.98 25.18
CA PHE A 300 2.72 16.13 24.89
C PHE A 300 3.78 16.21 25.97
N GLU A 301 4.19 17.43 26.37
CA GLU A 301 5.17 17.64 27.41
C GLU A 301 4.70 17.08 28.76
N LYS A 302 3.41 17.22 29.06
CA LYS A 302 2.84 16.78 30.34
C LYS A 302 2.71 15.27 30.46
N LEU A 303 2.37 14.57 29.37
CA LEU A 303 2.07 13.14 29.39
C LEU A 303 3.23 12.28 28.90
N PHE A 304 4.04 12.78 27.97
CA PHE A 304 5.06 11.97 27.30
C PHE A 304 6.49 12.50 27.51
N ARG A 305 6.66 13.76 27.96
CA ARG A 305 7.95 14.39 28.24
C ARG A 305 8.96 14.17 27.09
N ARG A 306 9.08 15.12 26.21
CA ARG A 306 9.89 15.01 24.96
C ARG A 306 11.37 14.69 25.17
N ASP A 307 11.91 14.97 26.34
CA ASP A 307 13.29 14.68 26.78
C ASP A 307 13.52 13.22 27.16
N GLU A 308 12.44 12.42 27.28
CA GLU A 308 12.54 11.00 27.56
C GLU A 308 12.57 10.15 26.30
N PRO A 309 13.39 9.07 26.26
CA PRO A 309 13.47 8.17 25.12
C PRO A 309 12.11 7.56 24.75
N GLY A 310 11.86 7.45 23.46
CA GLY A 310 10.65 6.81 22.94
C GLY A 310 9.42 7.71 22.84
N ALA A 311 9.52 8.99 23.19
CA ALA A 311 8.43 9.93 22.95
C ALA A 311 8.19 10.10 21.43
N VAL A 312 6.92 9.99 21.01
CA VAL A 312 6.50 10.05 19.61
C VAL A 312 5.44 11.13 19.44
N TRP A 313 5.67 12.03 18.51
CA TRP A 313 4.67 13.00 18.08
C TRP A 313 4.69 13.12 16.56
N LEU A 314 3.58 12.75 15.93
CA LEU A 314 3.30 12.95 14.53
C LEU A 314 2.11 13.90 14.39
N ASP A 315 2.28 14.95 13.62
CA ASP A 315 1.25 15.95 13.39
C ASP A 315 1.07 16.16 11.90
N SER A 316 -0.15 15.98 11.40
CA SER A 316 -0.49 16.23 10.01
C SER A 316 -0.79 17.71 9.83
N ALA A 317 0.07 18.40 9.11
CA ALA A 317 -0.04 19.83 8.84
C ALA A 317 -0.66 20.17 7.49
N ASN A 318 -1.32 19.21 6.80
CA ASN A 318 -1.92 19.49 5.49
C ASN A 318 -3.36 20.04 5.64
N PRO A 319 -3.58 21.37 5.58
CA PRO A 319 -4.90 21.95 5.74
C PRO A 319 -5.85 21.71 4.56
N ARG A 320 -5.38 21.04 3.50
CA ARG A 320 -6.15 20.80 2.26
C ARG A 320 -6.76 19.41 2.18
N ASP A 321 -6.36 18.49 3.05
CA ASP A 321 -6.91 17.14 3.09
C ASP A 321 -7.69 16.90 4.38
N PRO A 322 -9.04 16.91 4.33
CA PRO A 322 -9.86 16.69 5.52
C PRO A 322 -9.72 15.28 6.12
N GLN A 323 -9.09 14.31 5.42
CA GLN A 323 -8.91 12.95 5.93
C GLN A 323 -7.56 12.72 6.62
N SER A 324 -6.60 13.65 6.45
CA SER A 324 -5.25 13.52 7.01
C SER A 324 -4.99 14.38 8.25
N HIS A 325 -6.02 14.98 8.83
CA HIS A 325 -5.87 15.89 9.97
C HIS A 325 -5.86 15.15 11.30
N VAL A 326 -4.81 14.40 11.57
CA VAL A 326 -4.65 13.71 12.87
C VAL A 326 -3.31 14.07 13.49
N SER A 327 -3.31 14.47 14.76
CA SER A 327 -2.12 14.55 15.60
C SER A 327 -2.05 13.31 16.50
N ILE A 328 -0.93 12.59 16.47
CA ILE A 328 -0.69 11.40 17.28
C ILE A 328 0.43 11.69 18.24
N GLN A 329 0.15 11.53 19.54
CA GLN A 329 1.11 11.66 20.62
C GLN A 329 1.16 10.36 21.41
N SER A 330 2.34 9.83 21.65
CA SER A 330 2.54 8.56 22.34
C SER A 330 3.92 8.46 22.97
N ARG A 331 4.14 7.35 23.68
CA ARG A 331 5.46 6.85 24.06
C ARG A 331 5.60 5.40 23.63
N ALA A 332 6.75 5.08 23.08
CA ALA A 332 7.08 3.72 22.69
C ALA A 332 7.28 2.81 23.90
N THR A 333 6.60 1.69 23.90
CA THR A 333 6.84 0.57 24.84
C THR A 333 8.14 -0.16 24.48
N CYS A 334 8.42 -0.27 23.18
CA CYS A 334 9.70 -0.71 22.64
C CYS A 334 9.98 -0.02 21.31
N ILE A 335 11.26 0.02 20.94
CA ILE A 335 11.71 0.51 19.63
C ILE A 335 12.35 -0.67 18.91
N MET A 336 11.94 -0.90 17.67
CA MET A 336 12.48 -1.93 16.80
C MET A 336 13.36 -1.30 15.73
N THR A 337 14.53 -1.88 15.47
CA THR A 337 15.46 -1.43 14.42
C THR A 337 15.92 -2.59 13.57
N TYR A 338 16.14 -2.32 12.30
CA TYR A 338 16.60 -3.30 11.33
C TYR A 338 17.62 -2.68 10.37
N ASP A 339 18.73 -3.39 10.13
CA ASP A 339 19.87 -2.93 9.32
C ASP A 339 20.12 -3.77 8.06
N MET A 340 19.13 -4.52 7.57
CA MET A 340 19.22 -5.42 6.40
C MET A 340 20.24 -6.58 6.61
N ASP A 341 20.48 -6.95 7.85
CA ASP A 341 21.40 -8.03 8.23
C ASP A 341 20.65 -9.31 8.66
N GLY A 342 19.33 -9.36 8.42
CA GLY A 342 18.46 -10.46 8.84
C GLY A 342 18.20 -10.48 10.35
N VAL A 343 18.52 -9.41 11.08
CA VAL A 343 18.34 -9.33 12.53
C VAL A 343 17.47 -8.14 12.92
N LEU A 344 16.31 -8.44 13.49
CA LEU A 344 15.46 -7.44 14.12
C LEU A 344 15.93 -7.19 15.56
N ARG A 345 16.25 -5.95 15.89
CA ARG A 345 16.67 -5.54 17.22
C ARG A 345 15.53 -4.85 17.93
N VAL A 346 15.19 -5.32 19.13
CA VAL A 346 14.14 -4.75 19.95
C VAL A 346 14.76 -4.08 21.17
N HIS A 347 14.66 -2.77 21.21
CA HIS A 347 15.19 -1.93 22.26
C HIS A 347 14.11 -1.69 23.32
N GLN A 348 14.38 -2.09 24.53
CA GLN A 348 13.61 -1.77 25.74
C GLN A 348 14.50 -1.00 26.71
N PRO A 349 13.95 -0.34 27.74
CA PRO A 349 14.79 0.29 28.78
C PRO A 349 15.80 -0.72 29.35
N ASN A 350 17.09 -0.43 29.18
CA ASN A 350 18.21 -1.24 29.68
C ASN A 350 18.50 -2.58 28.98
N VAL A 351 17.81 -2.94 27.91
CA VAL A 351 18.07 -4.20 27.19
C VAL A 351 17.82 -4.06 25.70
N VAL A 352 18.70 -4.65 24.90
CA VAL A 352 18.48 -4.83 23.45
C VAL A 352 18.41 -6.32 23.19
N ARG A 353 17.31 -6.76 22.63
CA ARG A 353 17.08 -8.15 22.25
C ARG A 353 17.26 -8.31 20.75
N ARG A 354 17.72 -9.47 20.34
CA ARG A 354 17.95 -9.81 18.93
C ARG A 354 16.99 -10.94 18.53
N ILE A 355 16.33 -10.78 17.42
CA ILE A 355 15.46 -11.78 16.79
C ILE A 355 16.08 -12.05 15.42
N ASP A 356 16.62 -13.24 15.22
CA ASP A 356 17.14 -13.67 13.93
C ASP A 356 15.96 -14.06 13.04
N MET A 357 15.82 -13.39 11.90
CA MET A 357 14.74 -13.67 10.95
C MET A 357 14.99 -15.00 10.25
N HIS A 358 13.91 -15.70 9.88
CA HIS A 358 14.06 -16.95 9.14
C HIS A 358 14.79 -16.74 7.81
N PRO A 359 15.60 -17.70 7.36
CA PRO A 359 16.19 -17.66 6.02
C PRO A 359 15.08 -17.45 4.97
N HIS A 360 15.26 -16.48 4.09
CA HIS A 360 14.30 -16.06 3.06
C HIS A 360 13.07 -15.26 3.54
N GLN A 361 12.97 -14.94 4.83
CA GLN A 361 11.95 -14.01 5.33
C GLN A 361 12.47 -12.57 5.20
N THR A 362 11.72 -11.73 4.51
CA THR A 362 12.01 -10.30 4.45
C THR A 362 11.43 -9.59 5.68
N LEU A 363 11.92 -8.39 5.94
CA LEU A 363 11.34 -7.56 6.98
C LEU A 363 9.86 -7.23 6.69
N TRP A 364 9.50 -7.12 5.41
CA TRP A 364 8.12 -6.91 4.96
C TRP A 364 7.22 -8.07 5.36
N ASP A 365 7.68 -9.31 5.11
CA ASP A 365 6.95 -10.53 5.49
C ASP A 365 6.73 -10.59 7.00
N TRP A 366 7.78 -10.28 7.77
CA TRP A 366 7.71 -10.26 9.23
C TRP A 366 6.68 -9.25 9.75
N MET A 367 6.72 -8.01 9.23
CA MET A 367 5.78 -6.95 9.63
C MET A 367 4.35 -7.24 9.19
N GLU A 368 4.15 -7.77 7.98
CA GLU A 368 2.83 -8.17 7.51
C GLU A 368 2.22 -9.26 8.39
N ASP A 369 3.00 -10.28 8.73
CA ASP A 369 2.56 -11.36 9.60
C ASP A 369 2.27 -10.85 11.02
N ALA A 370 3.09 -9.94 11.55
CA ALA A 370 2.86 -9.31 12.84
C ALA A 370 1.56 -8.50 12.86
N GLN A 371 1.33 -7.65 11.85
CA GLN A 371 0.09 -6.87 11.72
C GLN A 371 -1.13 -7.75 11.56
N ARG A 372 -1.06 -8.77 10.69
CA ARG A 372 -2.17 -9.70 10.46
C ARG A 372 -2.52 -10.45 11.74
N THR A 373 -1.52 -10.93 12.47
CA THR A 373 -1.72 -11.60 13.75
C THR A 373 -2.37 -10.68 14.78
N MET A 374 -1.90 -9.43 14.90
CA MET A 374 -2.54 -8.45 15.78
C MET A 374 -4.00 -8.19 15.40
N GLN A 375 -4.26 -7.92 14.12
CA GLN A 375 -5.61 -7.64 13.63
C GLN A 375 -6.58 -8.80 13.88
N ALA A 376 -6.12 -10.04 13.71
CA ALA A 376 -6.93 -11.23 13.98
C ALA A 376 -7.23 -11.42 15.47
N GLN A 377 -6.35 -10.96 16.35
CA GLN A 377 -6.43 -11.15 17.81
C GLN A 377 -7.00 -9.93 18.56
N VAL A 378 -7.20 -8.80 17.91
CA VAL A 378 -7.84 -7.63 18.51
C VAL A 378 -9.36 -7.78 18.48
N HIS A 379 -10.02 -7.46 19.59
CA HIS A 379 -11.48 -7.43 19.63
C HIS A 379 -12.04 -6.39 18.64
N PRO A 380 -13.20 -6.66 17.99
CA PRO A 380 -13.84 -5.69 17.10
C PRO A 380 -14.06 -4.37 17.81
N MET A 381 -13.80 -3.30 17.11
CA MET A 381 -13.86 -1.96 17.66
C MET A 381 -15.16 -1.28 17.25
N SER A 382 -15.55 -0.25 18.01
CA SER A 382 -16.72 0.57 17.69
C SER A 382 -16.60 1.13 16.27
N PRO A 383 -17.64 1.03 15.42
CA PRO A 383 -17.65 1.57 14.07
C PRO A 383 -17.57 3.11 14.01
N ASN A 384 -17.80 3.80 15.13
CA ASN A 384 -17.87 5.26 15.22
C ASN A 384 -16.53 5.93 15.58
N ALA A 385 -15.41 5.22 15.51
CA ALA A 385 -14.13 5.83 15.84
C ALA A 385 -13.61 6.70 14.70
N HIS A 386 -13.48 7.99 14.97
CA HIS A 386 -13.13 9.05 14.02
C HIS A 386 -11.65 9.08 13.61
N THR A 387 -10.77 8.34 14.30
CA THR A 387 -9.33 8.32 14.01
C THR A 387 -8.87 6.99 13.43
N GLN A 388 -8.02 7.02 12.41
CA GLN A 388 -7.47 5.82 11.78
C GLN A 388 -6.41 5.13 12.65
N PHE A 389 -5.54 5.90 13.34
CA PHE A 389 -4.53 5.35 14.26
C PHE A 389 -5.07 5.30 15.69
N ARG A 390 -4.86 4.19 16.37
CA ARG A 390 -5.30 4.00 17.77
C ARG A 390 -4.16 3.58 18.66
N THR A 391 -3.48 2.49 18.29
CA THR A 391 -2.26 1.96 18.92
C THR A 391 -1.51 1.16 17.85
N GLY A 392 -0.25 0.80 18.08
CA GLY A 392 0.53 -0.02 17.18
C GLY A 392 1.87 0.59 16.79
N PHE A 393 2.31 0.31 15.58
CA PHE A 393 3.63 0.70 15.11
C PHE A 393 3.65 2.08 14.45
N VAL A 394 4.61 2.90 14.86
CA VAL A 394 4.90 4.21 14.29
C VAL A 394 6.38 4.28 13.96
N GLY A 395 6.75 4.59 12.73
CA GLY A 395 8.16 4.62 12.36
C GLY A 395 8.41 4.98 10.92
N TYR A 396 9.58 4.60 10.42
CA TYR A 396 9.97 4.83 9.04
C TYR A 396 10.60 3.59 8.41
N TRP A 397 10.50 3.57 7.09
CA TRP A 397 11.17 2.64 6.20
C TRP A 397 12.21 3.42 5.40
N GLY A 398 13.47 3.05 5.52
CA GLY A 398 14.55 3.64 4.74
C GLY A 398 14.48 3.18 3.29
N TYR A 399 14.96 4.02 2.39
CA TYR A 399 14.99 3.73 0.96
C TYR A 399 15.82 2.47 0.62
N GLU A 400 16.77 2.13 1.46
CA GLU A 400 17.65 0.96 1.32
C GLU A 400 16.88 -0.36 1.31
N LEU A 401 15.74 -0.43 1.98
CA LEU A 401 14.87 -1.63 2.02
C LEU A 401 14.30 -2.04 0.66
N LYS A 402 14.38 -1.17 -0.35
CA LYS A 402 14.02 -1.52 -1.73
C LYS A 402 14.79 -2.73 -2.23
N ASP A 403 16.06 -2.89 -1.82
CA ASP A 403 16.91 -3.98 -2.27
C ASP A 403 16.39 -5.33 -1.76
N GLU A 404 15.85 -5.36 -0.54
CA GLU A 404 15.20 -6.53 0.03
C GLU A 404 13.86 -6.84 -0.66
N SER A 405 13.03 -5.81 -0.90
CA SER A 405 11.74 -5.99 -1.57
C SER A 405 11.85 -6.41 -3.02
N LEU A 406 12.98 -6.08 -3.68
CA LEU A 406 13.28 -6.45 -5.06
C LEU A 406 14.05 -7.78 -5.16
N GLY A 407 14.31 -8.46 -4.04
CA GLY A 407 15.11 -9.70 -4.03
C GLY A 407 16.54 -9.50 -4.49
N LEU A 408 17.04 -8.27 -4.48
CA LEU A 408 18.42 -7.95 -4.82
C LEU A 408 19.32 -8.42 -3.67
N ALA A 409 20.45 -9.04 -4.00
CA ALA A 409 21.43 -9.40 -2.98
C ALA A 409 21.79 -8.13 -2.17
N PRO A 410 21.81 -8.22 -0.81
CA PRO A 410 22.19 -7.06 -0.01
C PRO A 410 23.50 -6.51 -0.54
N LEU A 411 23.50 -5.22 -0.85
CA LEU A 411 24.70 -4.53 -1.28
C LEU A 411 25.74 -4.77 -0.18
N SER A 412 26.73 -5.61 -0.47
CA SER A 412 27.80 -5.90 0.48
C SER A 412 28.28 -4.57 1.07
N SER A 413 28.55 -4.55 2.36
CA SER A 413 28.99 -3.40 3.17
C SER A 413 30.11 -2.52 2.54
N LYS A 414 30.67 -2.92 1.42
CA LYS A 414 31.70 -2.21 0.64
C LYS A 414 31.18 -1.12 -0.30
N ARG A 415 29.87 -0.94 -0.50
CA ARG A 415 29.34 0.13 -1.37
C ARG A 415 28.95 1.41 -0.63
N TYR A 416 28.91 1.38 0.68
CA TYR A 416 28.74 2.57 1.52
C TYR A 416 30.07 2.97 2.16
N GLU A 417 31.09 3.33 1.36
CA GLU A 417 32.15 4.16 1.89
C GLU A 417 31.57 5.57 2.10
N PRO A 418 31.55 6.07 3.34
CA PRO A 418 31.09 7.42 3.60
C PRO A 418 32.02 8.37 2.85
N HIS A 419 31.48 9.15 1.92
CA HIS A 419 32.22 10.28 1.38
C HIS A 419 32.64 11.16 2.56
N SER A 420 33.94 11.14 2.84
CA SER A 420 34.60 11.95 3.84
C SER A 420 34.30 13.44 3.58
N GLY A 421 33.51 14.07 4.42
CA GLY A 421 33.36 15.52 4.33
C GLY A 421 32.16 16.18 5.00
N THR A 422 31.17 15.45 5.51
CA THR A 422 30.05 16.06 6.22
C THR A 422 29.83 15.33 7.53
N GLY A 423 29.82 16.07 8.63
CA GLY A 423 29.75 15.55 10.00
C GLY A 423 28.45 14.80 10.39
N PHE A 424 27.65 14.37 9.43
CA PHE A 424 26.48 13.54 9.65
C PHE A 424 26.85 12.07 9.41
N ASP A 425 27.02 11.34 10.49
CA ASP A 425 27.33 9.92 10.45
C ASP A 425 26.08 9.12 10.06
N ARG A 426 25.90 8.89 8.76
CA ARG A 426 24.81 8.08 8.20
C ARG A 426 24.89 6.61 8.63
N THR A 427 26.01 6.17 9.18
CA THR A 427 26.19 4.79 9.67
C THR A 427 25.40 4.52 10.94
N LYS A 428 24.75 5.53 11.52
CA LYS A 428 24.00 5.42 12.79
C LYS A 428 22.49 5.31 12.62
N LEU A 429 21.94 5.50 11.42
CA LEU A 429 20.50 5.34 11.20
C LEU A 429 20.22 3.94 10.67
N PRO A 430 19.37 3.16 11.35
CA PRO A 430 18.96 1.85 10.87
C PRO A 430 18.17 1.97 9.55
N ALA A 431 18.20 0.91 8.72
CA ALA A 431 17.42 0.85 7.49
C ALA A 431 15.91 0.95 7.74
N ALA A 432 15.45 0.50 8.90
CA ALA A 432 14.10 0.77 9.37
C ALA A 432 14.06 0.91 10.89
N GLN A 433 13.12 1.71 11.38
CA GLN A 433 12.89 1.87 12.82
C GLN A 433 11.42 2.11 13.10
N TRP A 434 10.88 1.39 14.10
CA TRP A 434 9.51 1.56 14.57
C TRP A 434 9.47 1.64 16.09
N ALA A 435 8.58 2.50 16.57
CA ALA A 435 8.12 2.55 17.95
C ALA A 435 6.81 1.76 18.04
N PHE A 436 6.70 0.80 18.94
CA PHE A 436 5.42 0.21 19.30
C PHE A 436 4.77 1.05 20.38
N CYS A 437 3.59 1.57 20.10
CA CYS A 437 2.81 2.45 20.95
C CYS A 437 1.58 1.71 21.45
N ASP A 438 1.56 1.28 22.71
CA ASP A 438 0.41 0.60 23.32
C ASP A 438 -0.62 1.57 23.91
N HIS A 439 -0.30 2.86 23.98
CA HIS A 439 -1.22 3.92 24.35
C HIS A 439 -0.93 5.18 23.54
N ALA A 440 -1.97 5.94 23.25
CA ALA A 440 -1.84 7.14 22.43
C ALA A 440 -2.91 8.18 22.76
N LEU A 441 -2.55 9.46 22.51
CA LEU A 441 -3.49 10.55 22.32
C LEU A 441 -3.59 10.85 20.83
N CYS A 442 -4.81 10.94 20.31
CA CYS A 442 -5.08 11.32 18.93
C CYS A 442 -5.99 12.53 18.91
N LEU A 443 -5.58 13.59 18.25
CA LEU A 443 -6.43 14.74 17.94
C LEU A 443 -6.94 14.60 16.51
N ASP A 444 -8.24 14.62 16.37
CA ASP A 444 -8.88 14.85 15.08
C ASP A 444 -9.03 16.36 14.88
N HIS A 445 -8.24 16.93 13.99
CA HIS A 445 -8.28 18.37 13.69
C HIS A 445 -9.59 18.82 13.04
N ALA A 446 -10.30 17.93 12.34
CA ALA A 446 -11.56 18.29 11.70
C ALA A 446 -12.69 18.48 12.72
N THR A 447 -12.74 17.62 13.73
CA THR A 447 -13.73 17.67 14.82
C THR A 447 -13.22 18.37 16.07
N ASN A 448 -11.91 18.69 16.11
CA ASN A 448 -11.21 19.21 17.27
C ASN A 448 -11.42 18.35 18.54
N THR A 449 -11.45 17.04 18.34
CA THR A 449 -11.72 16.06 19.41
C THR A 449 -10.47 15.28 19.75
N TRP A 450 -10.10 15.28 21.02
CA TRP A 450 -9.07 14.40 21.54
C TRP A 450 -9.62 13.04 21.93
N MET A 451 -8.96 11.99 21.49
CA MET A 451 -9.24 10.61 21.88
C MET A 451 -8.01 10.02 22.57
N ALA A 452 -8.22 9.38 23.70
CA ALA A 452 -7.20 8.56 24.35
C ALA A 452 -7.45 7.09 24.07
N TYR A 453 -6.39 6.37 23.73
CA TYR A 453 -6.41 4.94 23.42
C TYR A 453 -5.41 4.19 24.27
N ALA A 454 -5.75 2.96 24.66
CA ALA A 454 -4.84 2.02 25.30
C ALA A 454 -5.09 0.61 24.80
N LEU A 455 -4.03 -0.13 24.46
CA LEU A 455 -4.08 -1.53 24.07
C LEU A 455 -3.96 -2.39 25.35
N VAL A 456 -5.01 -3.11 25.66
CA VAL A 456 -5.06 -4.01 26.83
C VAL A 456 -4.75 -5.43 26.38
N ASP A 457 -3.82 -6.07 27.09
CA ASP A 457 -3.55 -7.51 26.97
C ASP A 457 -4.47 -8.27 27.94
N GLU A 458 -5.44 -9.03 27.39
CA GLU A 458 -6.37 -9.86 28.16
C GLU A 458 -5.82 -11.28 28.39
N GLY A 459 -4.60 -11.57 27.93
CA GLY A 459 -3.95 -12.87 28.01
C GLY A 459 -4.41 -13.85 26.95
N GLY A 460 -3.61 -14.82 26.67
CA GLY A 460 -3.86 -15.87 25.67
C GLY A 460 -2.56 -16.25 24.96
N ASP A 461 -2.65 -17.26 24.11
CA ASP A 461 -1.49 -17.71 23.33
C ASP A 461 -1.27 -16.78 22.12
N THR A 462 -0.03 -16.39 21.90
CA THR A 462 0.40 -15.72 20.68
C THR A 462 0.92 -16.72 19.65
N CYS A 463 0.91 -16.32 18.39
CA CYS A 463 1.47 -17.10 17.30
C CYS A 463 2.31 -16.20 16.37
N GLY A 464 3.12 -16.84 15.51
CA GLY A 464 3.94 -16.14 14.52
C GLY A 464 4.94 -15.15 15.12
N PRO A 465 5.23 -14.05 14.44
CA PRO A 465 6.24 -13.07 14.85
C PRO A 465 6.01 -12.47 16.24
N LEU A 466 4.75 -12.37 16.67
CA LEU A 466 4.42 -11.83 18.00
C LEU A 466 4.78 -12.80 19.12
N ALA A 467 4.70 -14.12 18.88
CA ALA A 467 5.17 -15.12 19.83
C ALA A 467 6.70 -15.05 20.01
N GLU A 468 7.43 -14.71 18.94
CA GLU A 468 8.88 -14.49 19.01
C GLU A 468 9.22 -13.28 19.90
N LEU A 469 8.50 -12.17 19.74
CA LEU A 469 8.66 -11.00 20.62
C LEU A 469 8.43 -11.39 22.09
N GLU A 470 7.38 -12.16 22.34
CA GLU A 470 6.99 -12.58 23.68
C GLU A 470 8.01 -13.54 24.32
N THR A 471 8.53 -14.51 23.56
CA THR A 471 9.60 -15.40 24.04
C THR A 471 10.87 -14.64 24.41
N HIS A 472 11.09 -13.48 23.81
CA HIS A 472 12.15 -12.55 24.15
C HIS A 472 11.75 -11.55 25.24
N GLY A 473 10.59 -11.74 25.89
CA GLY A 473 10.13 -10.89 27.01
C GLY A 473 9.66 -9.49 26.57
N VAL A 474 9.23 -9.34 25.32
CA VAL A 474 8.62 -8.12 24.79
C VAL A 474 7.10 -8.28 24.89
N LEU A 475 6.49 -7.62 25.83
CA LEU A 475 5.04 -7.61 25.99
C LEU A 475 4.45 -6.46 25.15
N LEU A 476 3.41 -6.78 24.38
CA LEU A 476 2.66 -5.82 23.60
C LEU A 476 1.30 -5.60 24.26
N GLY A 477 1.06 -4.36 24.66
CA GLY A 477 -0.12 -3.99 25.43
C GLY A 477 0.13 -3.98 26.94
N MET A 478 -0.82 -3.45 27.67
CA MET A 478 -0.74 -3.23 29.12
C MET A 478 -1.87 -3.93 29.87
N PRO A 479 -1.74 -4.15 31.20
CA PRO A 479 -2.84 -4.62 32.03
C PRO A 479 -4.03 -3.63 32.01
N ALA A 480 -5.26 -4.16 32.15
CA ALA A 480 -6.47 -3.33 32.13
C ALA A 480 -6.47 -2.20 33.16
N ALA A 481 -5.95 -2.45 34.36
CA ALA A 481 -5.85 -1.43 35.40
C ALA A 481 -4.92 -0.27 35.00
N GLU A 482 -3.83 -0.54 34.31
CA GLU A 482 -2.91 0.49 33.78
C GLU A 482 -3.57 1.28 32.65
N ALA A 483 -4.32 0.62 31.77
CA ALA A 483 -5.07 1.28 30.71
C ALA A 483 -6.13 2.25 31.28
N GLU A 484 -6.89 1.85 32.29
CA GLU A 484 -7.85 2.72 32.96
C GLU A 484 -7.18 3.89 33.66
N ALA A 485 -6.04 3.64 34.30
CA ALA A 485 -5.23 4.70 34.93
C ALA A 485 -4.73 5.70 33.89
N TRP A 486 -4.24 5.21 32.73
CA TRP A 486 -3.82 6.04 31.60
C TRP A 486 -4.97 6.91 31.08
N LEU A 487 -6.13 6.32 30.77
CA LEU A 487 -7.29 7.07 30.30
C LEU A 487 -7.75 8.15 31.29
N THR A 488 -7.63 7.86 32.60
CA THR A 488 -7.93 8.82 33.64
C THR A 488 -6.87 9.94 33.72
N GLN A 489 -5.60 9.59 33.56
CA GLN A 489 -4.50 10.55 33.52
C GLN A 489 -4.61 11.48 32.30
N ALA A 490 -4.93 10.94 31.12
CA ALA A 490 -5.16 11.72 29.93
C ALA A 490 -6.27 12.75 30.12
N GLN A 491 -7.41 12.34 30.70
CA GLN A 491 -8.50 13.26 31.02
C GLN A 491 -8.05 14.36 31.97
N ARG A 492 -7.39 14.00 33.08
CA ARG A 492 -6.87 14.99 34.06
C ARG A 492 -5.87 15.95 33.42
N ALA A 493 -5.06 15.49 32.48
CA ALA A 493 -4.14 16.35 31.76
C ALA A 493 -4.88 17.39 30.93
N VAL A 494 -5.93 16.98 30.17
CA VAL A 494 -6.79 17.91 29.43
C VAL A 494 -7.50 18.90 30.36
N ASP A 495 -8.10 18.41 31.46
CA ASP A 495 -8.82 19.24 32.43
C ASP A 495 -7.90 20.31 33.11
N SER A 496 -6.62 19.99 33.20
CA SER A 496 -5.63 20.87 33.84
C SER A 496 -4.93 21.83 32.88
N LEU A 497 -5.27 21.82 31.58
CA LEU A 497 -4.77 22.80 30.64
C LEU A 497 -5.32 24.19 31.03
N GLN A 498 -4.51 24.98 31.75
CA GLN A 498 -4.80 26.38 31.99
C GLN A 498 -4.56 27.13 30.66
N ARG A 499 -5.35 28.19 30.42
CA ARG A 499 -5.10 29.12 29.32
C ARG A 499 -3.63 29.53 29.35
N MET A 500 -2.84 29.00 28.42
CA MET A 500 -1.56 29.62 28.16
C MET A 500 -1.87 30.98 27.54
N ALA A 501 -1.47 32.04 28.27
CA ALA A 501 -1.42 33.38 27.68
C ALA A 501 -0.59 33.28 26.40
N ASP A 502 -0.97 34.03 25.34
CA ASP A 502 -0.25 34.09 24.08
C ASP A 502 1.24 34.26 24.34
N VAL A 503 1.96 33.14 24.36
CA VAL A 503 3.41 33.16 24.41
C VAL A 503 3.83 33.48 22.99
N PRO A 504 4.51 34.63 22.77
CA PRO A 504 5.00 34.92 21.43
C PRO A 504 5.87 33.74 20.98
N PRO A 505 5.80 33.34 19.71
CA PRO A 505 6.57 32.21 19.21
C PRO A 505 8.03 32.43 19.57
N ALA A 506 8.58 31.55 20.42
CA ALA A 506 10.00 31.58 20.71
C ALA A 506 10.72 31.57 19.36
N SER A 507 11.69 32.48 19.17
CA SER A 507 12.46 32.52 17.93
C SER A 507 13.13 31.18 17.76
N LEU A 508 12.55 30.34 16.88
CA LEU A 508 13.11 29.04 16.51
C LEU A 508 14.48 29.32 15.87
N LYS A 509 15.55 29.04 16.60
CA LYS A 509 16.87 28.92 15.97
C LYS A 509 16.86 27.59 15.20
N VAL A 510 16.51 27.66 13.93
CA VAL A 510 16.65 26.51 13.02
C VAL A 510 18.15 26.35 12.78
N HIS A 511 18.75 25.33 13.38
CA HIS A 511 20.07 24.88 12.98
C HIS A 511 19.90 23.97 11.75
N THR A 512 20.17 24.52 10.58
CA THR A 512 20.30 23.70 9.38
C THR A 512 21.63 22.95 9.47
N VAL A 513 21.58 21.64 9.35
CA VAL A 513 22.78 20.76 9.34
C VAL A 513 23.63 21.01 8.09
N ASP A 514 23.02 21.49 7.00
CA ASP A 514 23.68 21.87 5.77
C ASP A 514 23.44 23.36 5.46
N ASP A 515 24.47 24.04 4.96
CA ASP A 515 24.31 25.30 4.28
C ASP A 515 23.33 25.14 3.09
N ALA A 516 22.48 26.14 2.86
CA ALA A 516 21.51 26.13 1.77
C ALA A 516 22.16 25.89 0.39
N GLY A 517 23.41 26.36 0.19
CA GLY A 517 24.21 26.10 -1.02
C GLY A 517 24.56 24.62 -1.16
N VAL A 518 25.07 24.02 -0.12
CA VAL A 518 25.43 22.58 -0.11
C VAL A 518 24.21 21.69 -0.35
N TYR A 519 23.07 22.04 0.22
CA TYR A 519 21.83 21.30 0.00
C TYR A 519 21.37 21.40 -1.47
N LYS A 520 21.45 22.60 -2.05
CA LYS A 520 21.10 22.82 -3.46
C LYS A 520 22.03 22.07 -4.40
N ASP A 521 23.35 22.07 -4.14
CA ASP A 521 24.34 21.34 -4.93
C ASP A 521 24.11 19.83 -4.88
N ARG A 522 23.67 19.31 -3.73
CA ARG A 522 23.29 17.89 -3.59
C ARG A 522 22.04 17.55 -4.40
N ILE A 523 21.02 18.42 -4.39
CA ILE A 523 19.83 18.23 -5.24
C ILE A 523 20.22 18.25 -6.71
N GLU A 524 21.09 19.18 -7.14
CA GLU A 524 21.55 19.24 -8.53
C GLU A 524 22.41 18.03 -8.91
N ALA A 525 23.22 17.50 -7.99
CA ALA A 525 23.96 16.26 -8.20
C ALA A 525 23.01 15.06 -8.35
N CYS A 526 21.98 14.95 -7.50
CA CYS A 526 20.94 13.91 -7.65
C CYS A 526 20.20 14.03 -8.99
N ARG A 527 19.86 15.26 -9.41
CA ARG A 527 19.21 15.51 -10.72
C ARG A 527 20.05 15.11 -11.93
N ARG A 528 21.38 15.14 -11.80
CA ARG A 528 22.30 14.69 -12.87
C ARG A 528 22.50 13.18 -12.88
N TYR A 529 22.14 12.50 -11.79
CA TYR A 529 22.30 11.04 -11.65
C TYR A 529 21.01 10.28 -12.05
N ILE A 530 19.87 10.95 -12.03
CA ILE A 530 18.57 10.48 -12.50
C ILE A 530 18.39 10.86 -13.97
#